data_d56b7c95b61e8f033f3478cc75c25cc2
#
_entry.id   d56b7c95b61e8f033f3478cc75c25cc2
#
_cell.length_a   1.000
_cell.length_b   1.000
_cell.length_c   1.000
_cell.angle_alpha   90.00
_cell.angle_beta   90.00
_cell.angle_gamma   90.00
#
_symmetry.space_group_name_H-M   'P 1'
#
loop_
_entity.id
_entity.type
_entity.pdbx_description
1 polymer ?
#
loop_
_entity_poly.entity_id
_entity_poly.type
_entity_poly.pdbx_seq_one_letter_code
_entity_poly.pdbx_strand_id
1 'polypeptide(L)'
;MYKFDKNLKIIMLKYILEVEAIIKTKIANLFAEKYGINDYLNINNFDLKENGSNLKYIKKLINEIKYEIEKGTGKHDAISHYANKYGFVPPCVVTKVLSLGTISRFYGLMKQQDRQKISKQFNINDRMLKNILGNLTSVRNISAHDDRLYTYRSTFYIRLDKNKKSPDRVLHTNMYIIIKSLELLLEDNQKNEMKNLIAKELNSLKNNLTSIAITDVLKVMGFDSDSYLA
;
A
#
# COMPACT_ATOMS: atom_id res chain seq x y z
N MET A 1 25.07 6.88 6.09
CA MET A 1 24.06 6.35 5.12
C MET A 1 23.37 5.07 5.60
N TYR A 2 24.09 3.98 5.95
CA TYR A 2 23.46 2.70 6.34
C TYR A 2 22.46 2.82 7.50
N LYS A 3 22.85 3.50 8.62
CA LYS A 3 21.98 3.73 9.77
C LYS A 3 20.72 4.53 9.40
N PHE A 4 20.86 5.54 8.55
CA PHE A 4 19.75 6.34 8.04
C PHE A 4 18.76 5.49 7.24
N ASP A 5 19.26 4.70 6.27
CA ASP A 5 18.41 3.82 5.45
C ASP A 5 17.66 2.79 6.30
N LYS A 6 18.33 2.21 7.31
CA LYS A 6 17.72 1.30 8.27
C LYS A 6 16.57 1.97 9.06
N ASN A 7 16.81 3.17 9.58
CA ASN A 7 15.79 3.90 10.33
C ASN A 7 14.64 4.34 9.42
N LEU A 8 14.94 4.77 8.19
CA LEU A 8 13.91 5.08 7.18
C LEU A 8 13.02 3.86 6.90
N LYS A 9 13.59 2.66 6.74
CA LYS A 9 12.84 1.41 6.56
C LYS A 9 11.88 1.15 7.73
N ILE A 10 12.34 1.34 8.96
CA ILE A 10 11.52 1.14 10.16
C ILE A 10 10.33 2.12 10.17
N ILE A 11 10.58 3.40 9.88
CA ILE A 11 9.53 4.41 9.81
C ILE A 11 8.53 4.05 8.71
N MET A 12 9.02 3.76 7.50
CA MET A 12 8.15 3.43 6.38
C MET A 12 7.31 2.19 6.66
N LEU A 13 7.91 1.14 7.23
CA LEU A 13 7.19 -0.10 7.57
C LEU A 13 6.07 0.15 8.58
N LYS A 14 6.32 0.95 9.63
CA LYS A 14 5.29 1.32 10.62
C LYS A 14 4.05 1.89 9.92
N TYR A 15 4.21 2.93 9.10
CA TYR A 15 3.07 3.60 8.49
C TYR A 15 2.45 2.85 7.31
N ILE A 16 3.21 2.01 6.63
CA ILE A 16 2.64 1.08 5.63
C ILE A 16 1.73 0.06 6.30
N LEU A 17 2.07 -0.46 7.48
CA LEU A 17 1.21 -1.39 8.22
C LEU A 17 -0.10 -0.71 8.68
N GLU A 18 -0.05 0.56 9.10
CA GLU A 18 -1.27 1.34 9.39
C GLU A 18 -2.18 1.46 8.16
N VAL A 19 -1.62 1.87 7.01
CA VAL A 19 -2.37 1.95 5.76
C VAL A 19 -2.90 0.59 5.33
N GLU A 20 -2.11 -0.48 5.48
CA GLU A 20 -2.54 -1.84 5.19
C GLU A 20 -3.78 -2.22 5.99
N ALA A 21 -3.80 -1.94 7.30
CA ALA A 21 -4.94 -2.21 8.18
C ALA A 21 -6.19 -1.42 7.75
N ILE A 22 -6.03 -0.14 7.42
CA ILE A 22 -7.11 0.73 6.94
C ILE A 22 -7.71 0.16 5.64
N ILE A 23 -6.88 -0.17 4.65
CA ILE A 23 -7.35 -0.67 3.36
C ILE A 23 -8.02 -2.05 3.49
N LYS A 24 -7.45 -2.96 4.29
CA LYS A 24 -8.06 -4.26 4.61
C LYS A 24 -9.47 -4.10 5.16
N THR A 25 -9.64 -3.21 6.13
CA THR A 25 -10.94 -2.92 6.75
C THR A 25 -11.94 -2.35 5.74
N LYS A 26 -11.51 -1.38 4.91
CA LYS A 26 -12.40 -0.78 3.91
C LYS A 26 -12.84 -1.77 2.83
N ILE A 27 -11.94 -2.63 2.35
CA ILE A 27 -12.29 -3.71 1.39
C ILE A 27 -13.24 -4.70 2.04
N ALA A 28 -12.93 -5.16 3.25
CA ALA A 28 -13.75 -6.15 3.95
C ALA A 28 -15.18 -5.67 4.18
N ASN A 29 -15.33 -4.42 4.68
CA ASN A 29 -16.63 -3.84 4.94
C ASN A 29 -17.45 -3.67 3.65
N LEU A 30 -16.84 -3.13 2.59
CA LEU A 30 -17.51 -2.92 1.31
C LEU A 30 -17.98 -4.26 0.71
N PHE A 31 -17.13 -5.30 0.77
CA PHE A 31 -17.46 -6.60 0.20
C PHE A 31 -18.51 -7.33 1.02
N ALA A 32 -18.44 -7.25 2.35
CA ALA A 32 -19.46 -7.84 3.23
C ALA A 32 -20.82 -7.17 3.03
N GLU A 33 -20.84 -5.83 2.97
CA GLU A 33 -22.08 -5.05 2.76
C GLU A 33 -22.72 -5.32 1.39
N LYS A 34 -21.92 -5.32 0.32
CA LYS A 34 -22.43 -5.37 -1.05
C LYS A 34 -22.67 -6.78 -1.57
N TYR A 35 -21.82 -7.73 -1.20
CA TYR A 35 -21.81 -9.09 -1.76
C TYR A 35 -22.10 -10.17 -0.73
N GLY A 36 -22.33 -9.77 0.52
CA GLY A 36 -22.56 -10.72 1.63
C GLY A 36 -21.26 -11.31 2.20
N ILE A 37 -21.41 -11.93 3.36
CA ILE A 37 -20.28 -12.50 4.11
C ILE A 37 -19.84 -13.87 3.61
N ASN A 38 -20.70 -14.57 2.83
CA ASN A 38 -20.44 -15.93 2.32
C ASN A 38 -19.95 -15.92 0.88
N ASP A 39 -20.58 -15.12 0.00
CA ASP A 39 -20.40 -15.16 -1.45
C ASP A 39 -19.44 -14.12 -2.00
N TYR A 40 -18.72 -13.43 -1.13
CA TYR A 40 -17.81 -12.34 -1.53
C TYR A 40 -16.69 -12.80 -2.51
N LEU A 41 -16.30 -14.07 -2.52
CA LEU A 41 -15.32 -14.65 -3.45
C LEU A 41 -15.93 -15.16 -4.77
N ASN A 42 -17.18 -14.80 -5.08
CA ASN A 42 -17.77 -15.11 -6.38
C ASN A 42 -17.06 -14.29 -7.48
N ILE A 43 -16.72 -14.95 -8.60
CA ILE A 43 -16.04 -14.32 -9.75
C ILE A 43 -16.80 -13.09 -10.25
N ASN A 44 -18.13 -13.12 -10.25
CA ASN A 44 -19.00 -12.02 -10.72
C ASN A 44 -18.94 -10.76 -9.83
N ASN A 45 -18.34 -10.84 -8.65
CA ASN A 45 -18.13 -9.70 -7.76
C ASN A 45 -16.91 -8.85 -8.17
N PHE A 46 -16.13 -9.31 -9.13
CA PHE A 46 -14.92 -8.68 -9.64
C PHE A 46 -15.12 -8.09 -11.04
N ASP A 47 -14.15 -7.31 -11.49
CA ASP A 47 -14.13 -6.66 -12.80
C ASP A 47 -13.58 -7.65 -13.86
N LEU A 48 -14.48 -8.36 -14.53
CA LEU A 48 -14.12 -9.31 -15.59
C LEU A 48 -13.57 -8.64 -16.84
N LYS A 49 -13.85 -7.33 -17.04
CA LYS A 49 -13.74 -6.58 -18.30
C LYS A 49 -14.55 -7.23 -19.45
N GLU A 50 -14.88 -6.45 -20.46
CA GLU A 50 -15.74 -6.87 -21.57
C GLU A 50 -15.22 -8.12 -22.29
N ASN A 51 -13.91 -8.28 -22.42
CA ASN A 51 -13.26 -9.40 -23.11
C ASN A 51 -12.82 -10.54 -22.17
N GLY A 52 -13.22 -10.51 -20.89
CA GLY A 52 -12.82 -11.53 -19.91
C GLY A 52 -11.32 -11.53 -19.55
N SER A 53 -10.55 -10.51 -19.97
CA SER A 53 -9.08 -10.47 -19.78
C SER A 53 -8.62 -10.59 -18.33
N ASN A 54 -9.48 -10.24 -17.37
CA ASN A 54 -9.17 -10.36 -15.95
C ASN A 54 -9.50 -11.73 -15.34
N LEU A 55 -10.22 -12.61 -16.04
CA LEU A 55 -10.71 -13.87 -15.47
C LEU A 55 -9.59 -14.72 -14.87
N LYS A 56 -8.47 -14.86 -15.57
CA LYS A 56 -7.30 -15.62 -15.07
C LYS A 56 -6.76 -15.04 -13.77
N TYR A 57 -6.66 -13.72 -13.67
CA TYR A 57 -6.14 -13.03 -12.49
C TYR A 57 -7.11 -13.11 -11.32
N ILE A 58 -8.42 -13.02 -11.58
CA ILE A 58 -9.47 -13.16 -10.56
C ILE A 58 -9.46 -14.57 -10.00
N LYS A 59 -9.43 -15.61 -10.86
CA LYS A 59 -9.32 -17.01 -10.41
C LYS A 59 -8.08 -17.25 -9.57
N LYS A 60 -6.92 -16.70 -9.99
CA LYS A 60 -5.68 -16.81 -9.21
C LYS A 60 -5.82 -16.15 -7.83
N LEU A 61 -6.41 -14.95 -7.75
CA LEU A 61 -6.65 -14.27 -6.50
C LEU A 61 -7.56 -15.07 -5.57
N ILE A 62 -8.69 -15.56 -6.08
CA ILE A 62 -9.64 -16.34 -5.30
C ILE A 62 -9.00 -17.62 -4.77
N ASN A 63 -8.23 -18.33 -5.59
CA ASN A 63 -7.52 -19.54 -5.17
C ASN A 63 -6.46 -19.24 -4.10
N GLU A 64 -5.73 -18.13 -4.22
CA GLU A 64 -4.77 -17.69 -3.21
C GLU A 64 -5.47 -17.41 -1.88
N ILE A 65 -6.61 -16.71 -1.90
CA ILE A 65 -7.39 -16.42 -0.69
C ILE A 65 -7.92 -17.72 -0.05
N LYS A 66 -8.46 -18.64 -0.85
CA LYS A 66 -8.91 -19.96 -0.37
C LYS A 66 -7.77 -20.75 0.27
N TYR A 67 -6.61 -20.75 -0.36
CA TYR A 67 -5.41 -21.39 0.19
C TYR A 67 -5.00 -20.78 1.56
N GLU A 68 -5.04 -19.44 1.70
CA GLU A 68 -4.74 -18.80 3.00
C GLU A 68 -5.80 -19.13 4.07
N ILE A 69 -7.06 -19.33 3.70
CA ILE A 69 -8.10 -19.83 4.61
C ILE A 69 -7.80 -21.25 5.04
N GLU A 70 -7.52 -22.16 4.09
CA GLU A 70 -7.20 -23.57 4.38
C GLU A 70 -5.95 -23.69 5.27
N LYS A 71 -4.88 -22.97 4.92
CA LYS A 71 -3.64 -22.91 5.68
C LYS A 71 -3.84 -22.30 7.09
N GLY A 72 -4.76 -21.36 7.23
CA GLY A 72 -5.10 -20.70 8.49
C GLY A 72 -5.97 -21.58 9.41
N THR A 73 -6.71 -22.54 8.85
CA THR A 73 -7.52 -23.47 9.61
C THR A 73 -6.60 -24.37 10.47
N GLY A 74 -6.83 -24.40 11.78
CA GLY A 74 -5.99 -25.07 12.77
C GLY A 74 -4.76 -24.28 13.24
N LYS A 75 -4.48 -23.10 12.64
CA LYS A 75 -3.34 -22.24 13.01
C LYS A 75 -3.74 -20.85 13.47
N HIS A 76 -4.88 -20.36 13.00
CA HIS A 76 -5.38 -19.02 13.31
C HIS A 76 -6.78 -19.15 13.91
N ASP A 77 -6.94 -18.82 15.19
CA ASP A 77 -8.17 -19.07 15.96
C ASP A 77 -9.44 -18.55 15.29
N ALA A 78 -9.42 -17.30 14.79
CA ALA A 78 -10.59 -16.72 14.15
C ALA A 78 -10.96 -17.43 12.84
N ILE A 79 -9.98 -17.84 12.01
CA ILE A 79 -10.24 -18.59 10.79
C ILE A 79 -10.81 -19.96 11.15
N SER A 80 -10.17 -20.68 12.07
CA SER A 80 -10.60 -22.01 12.55
C SER A 80 -12.02 -21.94 13.11
N HIS A 81 -12.33 -20.93 13.91
CA HIS A 81 -13.66 -20.75 14.49
C HIS A 81 -14.73 -20.63 13.38
N TYR A 82 -14.52 -19.71 12.43
CA TYR A 82 -15.51 -19.50 11.37
C TYR A 82 -15.61 -20.67 10.40
N ALA A 83 -14.48 -21.24 9.96
CA ALA A 83 -14.45 -22.38 9.04
C ALA A 83 -15.16 -23.59 9.65
N ASN A 84 -14.85 -23.96 10.92
CA ASN A 84 -15.38 -25.16 11.55
C ASN A 84 -16.84 -25.00 12.00
N LYS A 85 -17.22 -23.80 12.48
CA LYS A 85 -18.57 -23.59 13.03
C LYS A 85 -19.59 -23.21 11.98
N TYR A 86 -19.19 -22.43 10.96
CA TYR A 86 -20.10 -21.84 9.99
C TYR A 86 -19.85 -22.31 8.56
N GLY A 87 -18.76 -23.03 8.28
CA GLY A 87 -18.39 -23.51 6.94
C GLY A 87 -17.87 -22.43 5.98
N PHE A 88 -17.71 -21.19 6.45
CA PHE A 88 -17.14 -20.08 5.67
C PHE A 88 -16.36 -19.13 6.57
N VAL A 89 -15.49 -18.30 5.97
CA VAL A 89 -14.73 -17.27 6.70
C VAL A 89 -15.09 -15.89 6.13
N PRO A 90 -15.63 -14.96 6.95
CA PRO A 90 -16.08 -13.66 6.48
C PRO A 90 -14.93 -12.76 6.04
N PRO A 91 -15.18 -11.74 5.16
CA PRO A 91 -14.14 -10.83 4.65
C PRO A 91 -13.30 -10.17 5.74
N CYS A 92 -13.90 -9.75 6.84
CA CYS A 92 -13.20 -9.08 7.95
C CYS A 92 -12.19 -9.96 8.68
N VAL A 93 -12.36 -11.28 8.61
CA VAL A 93 -11.42 -12.25 9.19
C VAL A 93 -10.35 -12.61 8.17
N VAL A 94 -10.73 -12.95 6.93
CA VAL A 94 -9.75 -13.37 5.93
C VAL A 94 -8.78 -12.25 5.55
N THR A 95 -9.21 -11.00 5.46
CA THR A 95 -8.32 -9.90 5.11
C THR A 95 -7.18 -9.71 6.11
N LYS A 96 -7.34 -10.11 7.37
CA LYS A 96 -6.29 -10.02 8.39
C LYS A 96 -5.05 -10.86 8.05
N VAL A 97 -5.24 -12.02 7.44
CA VAL A 97 -4.14 -12.95 7.09
C VAL A 97 -3.56 -12.71 5.69
N LEU A 98 -4.23 -11.91 4.85
CA LEU A 98 -3.73 -11.60 3.52
C LEU A 98 -2.56 -10.61 3.57
N SER A 99 -1.58 -10.79 2.70
CA SER A 99 -0.47 -9.85 2.54
C SER A 99 -0.94 -8.54 1.87
N LEU A 100 -0.18 -7.45 2.05
CA LEU A 100 -0.43 -6.18 1.35
C LEU A 100 -0.42 -6.38 -0.18
N GLY A 101 0.43 -7.27 -0.70
CA GLY A 101 0.47 -7.61 -2.13
C GLY A 101 -0.82 -8.26 -2.62
N THR A 102 -1.40 -9.17 -1.84
CA THR A 102 -2.69 -9.80 -2.14
C THR A 102 -3.82 -8.77 -2.05
N ILE A 103 -3.82 -7.91 -1.05
CA ILE A 103 -4.77 -6.79 -0.88
C ILE A 103 -4.68 -5.80 -2.04
N SER A 104 -3.48 -5.44 -2.49
CA SER A 104 -3.26 -4.58 -3.67
C SER A 104 -3.83 -5.19 -4.94
N ARG A 105 -3.64 -6.50 -5.17
CA ARG A 105 -4.25 -7.22 -6.29
C ARG A 105 -5.77 -7.30 -6.15
N PHE A 106 -6.27 -7.57 -4.95
CA PHE A 106 -7.70 -7.59 -4.66
C PHE A 106 -8.33 -6.26 -5.07
N TYR A 107 -7.80 -5.15 -4.54
CA TYR A 107 -8.26 -3.81 -4.91
C TYR A 107 -8.22 -3.58 -6.42
N GLY A 108 -7.13 -3.95 -7.08
CA GLY A 108 -6.96 -3.78 -8.51
C GLY A 108 -7.96 -4.56 -9.39
N LEU A 109 -8.51 -5.66 -8.88
CA LEU A 109 -9.47 -6.53 -9.57
C LEU A 109 -10.94 -6.26 -9.17
N MET A 110 -11.20 -5.41 -8.17
CA MET A 110 -12.56 -4.97 -7.82
C MET A 110 -13.20 -4.23 -8.99
N LYS A 111 -14.54 -4.23 -9.07
CA LYS A 111 -15.29 -3.38 -9.99
C LYS A 111 -14.92 -1.91 -9.79
N GLN A 112 -14.86 -1.15 -10.87
CA GLN A 112 -14.43 0.26 -10.81
C GLN A 112 -15.24 1.08 -9.80
N GLN A 113 -16.55 0.90 -9.77
CA GLN A 113 -17.42 1.59 -8.81
C GLN A 113 -17.04 1.31 -7.34
N ASP A 114 -16.62 0.08 -7.05
CA ASP A 114 -16.23 -0.32 -5.69
C ASP A 114 -14.87 0.27 -5.32
N ARG A 115 -13.90 0.26 -6.26
CA ARG A 115 -12.63 0.97 -6.09
C ARG A 115 -12.84 2.46 -5.83
N GLN A 116 -13.75 3.09 -6.58
CA GLN A 116 -14.09 4.52 -6.40
C GLN A 116 -14.72 4.81 -5.04
N LYS A 117 -15.59 3.93 -4.52
CA LYS A 117 -16.15 4.10 -3.17
C LYS A 117 -15.05 4.14 -2.09
N ILE A 118 -14.01 3.32 -2.22
CA ILE A 118 -12.88 3.32 -1.28
C ILE A 118 -11.99 4.55 -1.50
N SER A 119 -11.57 4.82 -2.74
CA SER A 119 -10.60 5.89 -3.04
C SER A 119 -11.14 7.29 -2.73
N LYS A 120 -12.45 7.51 -2.88
CA LYS A 120 -13.12 8.79 -2.53
C LYS A 120 -12.99 9.13 -1.05
N GLN A 121 -12.87 8.14 -0.16
CA GLN A 121 -12.67 8.38 1.28
C GLN A 121 -11.30 9.01 1.59
N PHE A 122 -10.37 8.96 0.65
CA PHE A 122 -9.04 9.58 0.71
C PHE A 122 -8.94 10.80 -0.23
N ASN A 123 -10.04 11.26 -0.84
CA ASN A 123 -10.08 12.35 -1.81
C ASN A 123 -9.18 12.13 -3.05
N ILE A 124 -8.94 10.88 -3.44
CA ILE A 124 -8.16 10.48 -4.61
C ILE A 124 -8.98 9.61 -5.57
N ASN A 125 -8.52 9.47 -6.82
CA ASN A 125 -9.16 8.56 -7.76
C ASN A 125 -8.69 7.10 -7.56
N ASP A 126 -9.49 6.15 -8.07
CA ASP A 126 -9.26 4.72 -7.91
C ASP A 126 -7.95 4.23 -8.56
N ARG A 127 -7.55 4.82 -9.68
CA ARG A 127 -6.28 4.49 -10.36
C ARG A 127 -5.08 4.93 -9.54
N MET A 128 -5.17 6.12 -8.93
CA MET A 128 -4.10 6.62 -8.05
C MET A 128 -3.95 5.71 -6.83
N LEU A 129 -5.05 5.33 -6.15
CA LEU A 129 -4.97 4.42 -5.02
C LEU A 129 -4.40 3.06 -5.42
N LYS A 130 -4.77 2.51 -6.58
CA LYS A 130 -4.18 1.28 -7.11
C LYS A 130 -2.66 1.38 -7.26
N ASN A 131 -2.16 2.49 -7.84
CA ASN A 131 -0.73 2.70 -8.03
C ASN A 131 -0.01 2.91 -6.69
N ILE A 132 -0.64 3.61 -5.74
CA ILE A 132 -0.10 3.76 -4.38
C ILE A 132 0.06 2.37 -3.73
N LEU A 133 -0.97 1.55 -3.70
CA LEU A 133 -0.92 0.22 -3.07
C LEU A 133 0.16 -0.69 -3.71
N GLY A 134 0.32 -0.63 -5.04
CA GLY A 134 1.38 -1.36 -5.73
C GLY A 134 2.78 -0.91 -5.29
N ASN A 135 3.01 0.40 -5.21
CA ASN A 135 4.29 0.94 -4.74
C ASN A 135 4.54 0.64 -3.25
N LEU A 136 3.52 0.79 -2.38
CA LEU A 136 3.64 0.46 -0.95
C LEU A 136 3.99 -1.02 -0.74
N THR A 137 3.46 -1.92 -1.59
CA THR A 137 3.85 -3.34 -1.58
C THR A 137 5.34 -3.51 -1.86
N SER A 138 5.87 -2.80 -2.87
CA SER A 138 7.30 -2.85 -3.21
C SER A 138 8.16 -2.27 -2.08
N VAL A 139 7.79 -1.11 -1.54
CA VAL A 139 8.50 -0.46 -0.43
C VAL A 139 8.48 -1.34 0.83
N ARG A 140 7.35 -1.97 1.14
CA ARG A 140 7.22 -2.91 2.27
C ARG A 140 8.19 -4.10 2.12
N ASN A 141 8.29 -4.65 0.91
CA ASN A 141 9.19 -5.77 0.64
C ASN A 141 10.67 -5.35 0.76
N ILE A 142 11.06 -4.20 0.18
CA ILE A 142 12.40 -3.63 0.33
C ILE A 142 12.72 -3.38 1.81
N SER A 143 11.74 -2.87 2.58
CA SER A 143 11.93 -2.59 4.01
C SER A 143 12.10 -3.85 4.87
N ALA A 144 11.59 -4.99 4.40
CA ALA A 144 11.75 -6.29 5.06
C ALA A 144 13.06 -7.01 4.68
N HIS A 145 13.77 -6.54 3.67
CA HIS A 145 15.02 -7.09 3.17
C HIS A 145 16.17 -6.07 3.29
N ASP A 146 17.40 -6.49 3.03
CA ASP A 146 18.60 -5.62 3.12
C ASP A 146 18.80 -4.68 1.91
N ASP A 147 17.84 -4.61 1.01
CA ASP A 147 17.87 -3.72 -0.15
C ASP A 147 17.80 -2.24 0.26
N ARG A 148 18.42 -1.38 -0.52
CA ARG A 148 18.52 0.06 -0.26
C ARG A 148 17.19 0.77 -0.56
N LEU A 149 16.62 1.47 0.44
CA LEU A 149 15.33 2.13 0.32
C LEU A 149 15.41 3.60 -0.14
N TYR A 150 16.34 4.40 0.38
CA TYR A 150 16.37 5.85 0.09
C TYR A 150 16.55 6.18 -1.40
N THR A 151 17.08 5.27 -2.21
CA THR A 151 17.21 5.39 -3.67
C THR A 151 16.01 4.83 -4.45
N TYR A 152 14.91 4.50 -3.77
CA TYR A 152 13.73 3.87 -4.39
C TYR A 152 13.27 4.58 -5.66
N ARG A 153 13.04 3.78 -6.70
CA ARG A 153 12.48 4.21 -7.99
C ARG A 153 11.52 3.14 -8.48
N SER A 154 10.36 3.58 -8.99
CA SER A 154 9.35 2.69 -9.57
C SER A 154 8.76 3.28 -10.84
N THR A 155 8.48 2.43 -11.82
CA THR A 155 7.77 2.77 -13.05
C THR A 155 6.25 2.90 -12.84
N PHE A 156 5.70 2.43 -11.72
CA PHE A 156 4.30 2.68 -11.36
C PHE A 156 4.13 4.13 -10.90
N TYR A 157 3.87 5.00 -11.86
CA TYR A 157 3.80 6.43 -11.62
C TYR A 157 2.59 6.83 -10.78
N ILE A 158 2.84 7.64 -9.72
CA ILE A 158 1.82 8.30 -8.91
C ILE A 158 1.84 9.79 -9.23
N ARG A 159 0.71 10.32 -9.67
CA ARG A 159 0.55 11.75 -9.96
C ARG A 159 -0.09 12.45 -8.78
N LEU A 160 0.71 13.16 -7.99
CA LEU A 160 0.22 13.91 -6.81
C LEU A 160 -0.48 15.21 -7.19
N ASP A 161 -0.01 15.88 -8.22
CA ASP A 161 -0.56 17.16 -8.69
C ASP A 161 -1.32 16.97 -10.01
N LYS A 162 -2.62 17.30 -10.00
CA LYS A 162 -3.49 17.22 -11.18
C LYS A 162 -3.16 18.29 -12.23
N ASN A 163 -2.56 19.41 -11.82
CA ASN A 163 -2.32 20.58 -12.65
C ASN A 163 -0.96 20.55 -13.36
N LYS A 164 0.00 19.74 -12.89
CA LYS A 164 1.27 19.57 -13.59
C LYS A 164 1.06 18.70 -14.83
N LYS A 165 1.27 19.25 -16.03
CA LYS A 165 1.35 18.45 -17.26
C LYS A 165 2.44 17.38 -17.08
N SER A 166 2.17 16.15 -17.49
CA SER A 166 3.22 15.13 -17.55
C SER A 166 4.34 15.65 -18.44
N PRO A 167 5.58 15.76 -17.97
CA PRO A 167 6.68 15.97 -18.89
C PRO A 167 6.77 14.76 -19.83
N ASP A 168 7.25 14.95 -21.05
CA ASP A 168 7.42 13.91 -22.08
C ASP A 168 8.44 12.80 -21.70
N ARG A 169 8.94 12.83 -20.47
CA ARG A 169 9.89 11.85 -19.94
C ARG A 169 9.19 10.85 -19.01
N VAL A 170 9.67 9.61 -19.04
CA VAL A 170 9.24 8.55 -18.12
C VAL A 170 9.42 9.03 -16.67
N LEU A 171 8.30 9.31 -16.02
CA LEU A 171 8.30 9.72 -14.63
C LEU A 171 8.39 8.47 -13.74
N HIS A 172 9.30 8.52 -12.80
CA HIS A 172 9.44 7.48 -11.78
C HIS A 172 8.83 7.96 -10.47
N THR A 173 8.12 7.06 -9.77
CA THR A 173 7.79 7.27 -8.37
C THR A 173 9.06 7.10 -7.53
N ASN A 174 9.42 8.11 -6.76
CA ASN A 174 10.57 8.15 -5.87
C ASN A 174 10.14 8.14 -4.39
N MET A 175 11.11 8.18 -3.48
CA MET A 175 10.84 8.10 -2.04
C MET A 175 9.98 9.26 -1.53
N TYR A 176 10.21 10.48 -2.02
CA TYR A 176 9.38 11.65 -1.69
C TYR A 176 7.90 11.42 -2.06
N ILE A 177 7.64 10.91 -3.27
CA ILE A 177 6.28 10.61 -3.72
C ILE A 177 5.64 9.52 -2.86
N ILE A 178 6.40 8.52 -2.39
CA ILE A 178 5.89 7.50 -1.47
C ILE A 178 5.50 8.10 -0.12
N ILE A 179 6.33 8.96 0.45
CA ILE A 179 6.04 9.67 1.71
C ILE A 179 4.75 10.49 1.53
N LYS A 180 4.65 11.29 0.47
CA LYS A 180 3.43 12.05 0.15
C LYS A 180 2.20 11.18 -0.08
N SER A 181 2.38 9.99 -0.63
CA SER A 181 1.28 9.03 -0.81
C SER A 181 0.76 8.49 0.52
N LEU A 182 1.64 8.25 1.49
CA LEU A 182 1.25 7.88 2.85
C LEU A 182 0.51 9.02 3.55
N GLU A 183 0.96 10.28 3.39
CA GLU A 183 0.27 11.46 3.93
C GLU A 183 -1.19 11.58 3.46
N LEU A 184 -1.53 11.08 2.25
CA LEU A 184 -2.90 11.08 1.73
C LEU A 184 -3.79 10.00 2.35
N LEU A 185 -3.21 8.94 2.90
CA LEU A 185 -3.94 7.77 3.39
C LEU A 185 -4.00 7.69 4.92
N LEU A 186 -3.16 8.44 5.62
CA LEU A 186 -3.05 8.49 7.08
C LEU A 186 -3.90 9.61 7.67
N GLU A 187 -4.31 9.42 8.92
CA GLU A 187 -4.91 10.48 9.73
C GLU A 187 -3.88 11.56 10.10
N ASP A 188 -4.35 12.79 10.40
CA ASP A 188 -3.47 13.94 10.62
C ASP A 188 -2.43 13.70 11.74
N ASN A 189 -2.80 13.00 12.81
CA ASN A 189 -1.88 12.66 13.89
C ASN A 189 -0.72 11.77 13.41
N GLN A 190 -1.06 10.69 12.70
CA GLN A 190 -0.09 9.74 12.16
C GLN A 190 0.79 10.39 11.10
N LYS A 191 0.20 11.22 10.24
CA LYS A 191 0.91 11.98 9.21
C LYS A 191 1.94 12.93 9.82
N ASN A 192 1.55 13.69 10.86
CA ASN A 192 2.45 14.62 11.53
C ASN A 192 3.58 13.87 12.27
N GLU A 193 3.27 12.79 12.96
CA GLU A 193 4.27 11.94 13.60
C GLU A 193 5.27 11.38 12.58
N MET A 194 4.79 10.84 11.45
CA MET A 194 5.65 10.33 10.36
C MET A 194 6.61 11.42 9.84
N LYS A 195 6.07 12.61 9.57
CA LYS A 195 6.88 13.75 9.08
C LYS A 195 7.97 14.11 10.07
N ASN A 196 7.63 14.22 11.35
CA ASN A 196 8.58 14.56 12.42
C ASN A 196 9.70 13.51 12.55
N LEU A 197 9.35 12.22 12.46
CA LEU A 197 10.33 11.13 12.50
C LEU A 197 11.28 11.20 11.30
N ILE A 198 10.76 11.41 10.09
CA ILE A 198 11.58 11.54 8.87
C ILE A 198 12.48 12.77 8.97
N ALA A 199 11.96 13.93 9.39
CA ALA A 199 12.74 15.16 9.56
C ALA A 199 13.87 14.97 10.59
N LYS A 200 13.59 14.30 11.71
CA LYS A 200 14.61 13.96 12.72
C LYS A 200 15.74 13.09 12.14
N GLU A 201 15.41 12.08 11.36
CA GLU A 201 16.42 11.22 10.74
C GLU A 201 17.23 11.96 9.67
N LEU A 202 16.61 12.82 8.86
CA LEU A 202 17.30 13.65 7.88
C LEU A 202 18.24 14.67 8.56
N ASN A 203 17.80 15.30 9.65
CA ASN A 203 18.65 16.22 10.44
C ASN A 203 19.81 15.48 11.09
N SER A 204 19.57 14.30 11.66
CA SER A 204 20.65 13.42 12.18
C SER A 204 21.64 13.04 11.08
N LEU A 205 21.16 12.71 9.89
CA LEU A 205 22.00 12.41 8.75
C LEU A 205 22.86 13.62 8.35
N LYS A 206 22.23 14.81 8.20
CA LYS A 206 22.92 16.07 7.87
C LYS A 206 24.11 16.34 8.79
N ASN A 207 23.92 16.16 10.10
CA ASN A 207 24.96 16.43 11.11
C ASN A 207 26.11 15.37 11.09
N ASN A 208 25.90 14.21 10.50
CA ASN A 208 26.87 13.13 10.45
C ASN A 208 27.51 12.91 9.07
N LEU A 209 27.10 13.67 8.05
CA LEU A 209 27.70 13.59 6.72
C LEU A 209 28.99 14.40 6.65
N THR A 210 30.07 13.77 6.18
CA THR A 210 31.38 14.42 6.01
C THR A 210 31.84 14.52 4.56
N SER A 211 31.36 13.60 3.70
CA SER A 211 31.87 13.46 2.32
C SER A 211 30.84 13.76 1.25
N ILE A 212 29.56 13.86 1.61
CA ILE A 212 28.44 14.06 0.68
C ILE A 212 27.53 15.14 1.25
N ALA A 213 27.06 16.06 0.42
CA ALA A 213 26.09 17.07 0.86
C ALA A 213 24.71 16.42 1.10
N ILE A 214 24.00 16.89 2.13
CA ILE A 214 22.62 16.42 2.40
C ILE A 214 21.69 16.70 1.21
N THR A 215 21.93 17.79 0.47
CA THR A 215 21.19 18.17 -0.73
C THR A 215 21.26 17.10 -1.83
N ASP A 216 22.39 16.41 -1.96
CA ASP A 216 22.52 15.32 -2.92
C ASP A 216 21.68 14.10 -2.52
N VAL A 217 21.63 13.79 -1.22
CA VAL A 217 20.79 12.72 -0.69
C VAL A 217 19.30 13.07 -0.89
N LEU A 218 18.89 14.28 -0.56
CA LEU A 218 17.51 14.77 -0.75
C LEU A 218 17.12 14.71 -2.23
N LYS A 219 17.97 15.16 -3.14
CA LYS A 219 17.75 15.08 -4.60
C LYS A 219 17.60 13.62 -5.09
N VAL A 220 18.40 12.70 -4.58
CA VAL A 220 18.27 11.27 -4.88
C VAL A 220 16.94 10.73 -4.36
N MET A 221 16.47 11.14 -3.19
CA MET A 221 15.17 10.75 -2.64
C MET A 221 13.99 11.43 -3.37
N GLY A 222 14.25 12.51 -4.15
CA GLY A 222 13.26 13.24 -4.93
C GLY A 222 12.68 14.46 -4.24
N PHE A 223 13.33 14.99 -3.21
CA PHE A 223 12.96 16.26 -2.60
C PHE A 223 13.51 17.44 -3.44
N ASP A 224 12.65 18.43 -3.70
CA ASP A 224 13.02 19.60 -4.50
C ASP A 224 13.69 20.72 -3.63
N SER A 225 13.59 20.65 -2.31
CA SER A 225 14.11 21.66 -1.38
C SER A 225 14.35 21.09 0.01
N ASP A 226 15.10 21.87 0.83
CA ASP A 226 15.39 21.55 2.24
C ASP A 226 14.18 21.75 3.17
N SER A 227 13.00 22.07 2.65
CA SER A 227 11.78 22.35 3.43
C SER A 227 11.34 21.21 4.35
N TYR A 228 11.86 20.01 4.14
CA TYR A 228 11.63 18.86 5.03
C TYR A 228 12.58 18.79 6.23
N LEU A 229 13.56 19.71 6.27
CA LEU A 229 14.54 19.83 7.36
C LEU A 229 14.17 20.93 8.37
N ALA A 230 13.09 21.68 8.08
CA ALA A 230 12.61 22.79 8.91
C ALA A 230 11.64 22.34 9.99
#